data_d68769a3b9c75d4dd4d4c9d401d5b302
#
_entry.id   d68769a3b9c75d4dd4d4c9d401d5b302
#
_cell.length_a   1.000
_cell.length_b   1.000
_cell.length_c   1.000
_cell.angle_alpha   90.00
_cell.angle_beta   90.00
_cell.angle_gamma   90.00
#
_symmetry.space_group_name_H-M   'P 1'
#
loop_
_entity.id
_entity.type
_entity.pdbx_description
1 polymer ?
#
loop_
_entity_poly.entity_id
_entity_poly.type
_entity_poly.pdbx_seq_one_letter_code
_entity_poly.pdbx_strand_id
1 'polypeptide(L)'
;MATAQLRIDSNSFTLPLVEATAGANGIVVSDLRNDGWVTLDPGFLTTAQCESKITYIDGKNSILRYRGYPIEQLCDQSDFLEVAWLLRHGELPSQEQYDRFISDINHRTMVGEDFRTFMGSFPRTAHPMSVMASAVNALATFYPDTTDINDSDQLDEAATIIMAKARTIVSYIFRRRRDEPMLYPDYSRGYVDDFLRMCFAVPYEPFESDPLYVHALGRLLIIHADHEQNCSTSVVRIAGSAHANLYSAVAAGINALSGPLHGGANEAVLRQLKAIRDSGKSVKEFVEDAKANGQRISGLGHRVYKSYDPRAAIAKSYLEKIMTRADTLKLPADERALFQVATELEEIALNDEYFVSRHLYPNVDFYTGLIYRAIGFDPSMFTTLFALGRIPGWIAQYREMLADPNTKIGRPRQVYTGYTKRDYIPMEER
;
A
#
# COMPACT_ATOMS: atom_id res chain seq x y z
N MET A 1 -35.52 6.41 -9.87
CA MET A 1 -34.23 5.73 -9.71
C MET A 1 -34.22 4.53 -10.64
N ALA A 2 -33.10 4.26 -11.29
CA ALA A 2 -32.94 3.05 -12.09
C ALA A 2 -32.94 1.81 -11.19
N THR A 3 -33.46 0.69 -11.70
CA THR A 3 -33.56 -0.56 -10.94
C THR A 3 -33.11 -1.74 -11.79
N ALA A 4 -32.60 -2.80 -11.14
CA ALA A 4 -32.36 -4.10 -11.71
C ALA A 4 -33.42 -5.09 -11.22
N GLN A 5 -33.72 -6.10 -12.04
CA GLN A 5 -34.60 -7.21 -11.67
C GLN A 5 -33.76 -8.47 -11.44
N LEU A 6 -33.85 -9.04 -10.24
CA LEU A 6 -33.24 -10.32 -9.90
C LEU A 6 -34.38 -11.35 -9.70
N ARG A 7 -34.33 -12.45 -10.40
CA ARG A 7 -35.28 -13.55 -10.24
C ARG A 7 -34.58 -14.76 -9.62
N ILE A 8 -35.14 -15.26 -8.53
CA ILE A 8 -34.67 -16.46 -7.86
C ILE A 8 -35.89 -17.39 -7.72
N ASP A 9 -35.91 -18.47 -8.46
CA ASP A 9 -37.06 -19.39 -8.63
C ASP A 9 -38.34 -18.63 -9.03
N SER A 10 -39.36 -18.65 -8.20
CA SER A 10 -40.63 -17.93 -8.41
C SER A 10 -40.62 -16.48 -7.90
N ASN A 11 -39.63 -16.08 -7.12
CA ASN A 11 -39.54 -14.76 -6.53
C ASN A 11 -38.81 -13.76 -7.44
N SER A 12 -39.31 -12.54 -7.49
CA SER A 12 -38.71 -11.45 -8.25
C SER A 12 -38.41 -10.28 -7.33
N PHE A 13 -37.17 -9.79 -7.37
CA PHE A 13 -36.67 -8.69 -6.55
C PHE A 13 -36.38 -7.49 -7.43
N THR A 14 -36.85 -6.32 -7.03
CA THR A 14 -36.52 -5.06 -7.68
C THR A 14 -35.43 -4.37 -6.84
N LEU A 15 -34.22 -4.31 -7.36
CA LEU A 15 -33.02 -3.84 -6.66
C LEU A 15 -32.64 -2.44 -7.15
N PRO A 16 -32.43 -1.46 -6.26
CA PRO A 16 -31.97 -0.14 -6.65
C PRO A 16 -30.59 -0.19 -7.30
N LEU A 17 -30.35 0.72 -8.25
CA LEU A 17 -29.04 0.92 -8.86
C LEU A 17 -28.40 2.20 -8.34
N VAL A 18 -27.08 2.15 -8.15
CA VAL A 18 -26.20 3.31 -7.93
C VAL A 18 -25.42 3.55 -9.20
N GLU A 19 -25.58 4.72 -9.80
CA GLU A 19 -24.87 5.11 -11.01
C GLU A 19 -23.48 5.64 -10.65
N ALA A 20 -22.45 5.04 -11.24
CA ALA A 20 -21.08 5.48 -11.07
C ALA A 20 -20.78 6.67 -11.99
N THR A 21 -19.97 7.62 -11.52
CA THR A 21 -19.42 8.70 -12.38
C THR A 21 -18.50 8.12 -13.45
N ALA A 22 -17.80 7.03 -13.13
CA ALA A 22 -16.98 6.26 -14.06
C ALA A 22 -16.87 4.81 -13.58
N GLY A 23 -16.73 3.86 -14.52
CA GLY A 23 -16.60 2.45 -14.20
C GLY A 23 -17.94 1.72 -14.06
N ALA A 24 -18.01 0.71 -13.19
CA ALA A 24 -19.18 -0.15 -13.04
C ALA A 24 -20.23 0.48 -12.11
N ASN A 25 -21.49 0.37 -12.48
CA ASN A 25 -22.62 0.74 -11.62
C ASN A 25 -22.83 -0.29 -10.50
N GLY A 26 -23.35 0.18 -9.36
CA GLY A 26 -23.66 -0.66 -8.22
C GLY A 26 -25.09 -1.20 -8.23
N ILE A 27 -25.29 -2.41 -7.72
CA ILE A 27 -26.60 -3.00 -7.42
C ILE A 27 -26.74 -3.09 -5.91
N VAL A 28 -27.77 -2.45 -5.35
CA VAL A 28 -28.02 -2.48 -3.89
C VAL A 28 -28.72 -3.78 -3.53
N VAL A 29 -28.02 -4.68 -2.85
CA VAL A 29 -28.49 -6.04 -2.54
C VAL A 29 -28.97 -6.23 -1.10
N SER A 30 -29.01 -5.17 -0.30
CA SER A 30 -29.29 -5.24 1.14
C SER A 30 -30.61 -5.90 1.49
N ASP A 31 -31.62 -5.71 0.66
CA ASP A 31 -33.00 -6.16 0.92
C ASP A 31 -33.21 -7.65 0.67
N LEU A 32 -32.33 -8.31 -0.08
CA LEU A 32 -32.37 -9.75 -0.31
C LEU A 32 -32.40 -10.56 0.99
N ARG A 33 -31.76 -10.04 2.05
CA ARG A 33 -31.73 -10.69 3.38
C ARG A 33 -33.12 -10.84 4.02
N ASN A 34 -34.07 -9.95 3.70
CA ASN A 34 -35.40 -9.98 4.28
C ASN A 34 -36.16 -11.23 3.85
N ASP A 35 -35.79 -11.77 2.69
CA ASP A 35 -36.37 -12.98 2.09
C ASP A 35 -35.45 -14.19 2.24
N GLY A 36 -34.44 -14.11 3.13
CA GLY A 36 -33.55 -15.23 3.46
C GLY A 36 -32.37 -15.43 2.51
N TRP A 37 -32.14 -14.50 1.56
CA TRP A 37 -31.06 -14.60 0.59
C TRP A 37 -29.85 -13.74 1.01
N VAL A 38 -28.65 -14.25 0.73
CA VAL A 38 -27.37 -13.52 0.87
C VAL A 38 -26.53 -13.75 -0.38
N THR A 39 -25.73 -12.76 -0.76
CA THR A 39 -24.72 -12.90 -1.81
C THR A 39 -23.52 -13.66 -1.28
N LEU A 40 -22.97 -14.58 -2.07
CA LEU A 40 -21.74 -15.30 -1.77
C LEU A 40 -20.67 -14.87 -2.78
N ASP A 41 -19.71 -14.07 -2.34
CA ASP A 41 -18.62 -13.54 -3.16
C ASP A 41 -17.28 -13.62 -2.38
N PRO A 42 -16.63 -14.81 -2.35
CA PRO A 42 -15.35 -14.98 -1.67
C PRO A 42 -14.28 -14.04 -2.24
N GLY A 43 -13.72 -13.18 -1.39
CA GLY A 43 -12.69 -12.22 -1.78
C GLY A 43 -13.23 -10.94 -2.42
N PHE A 44 -14.54 -10.70 -2.40
CA PHE A 44 -15.20 -9.47 -2.87
C PHE A 44 -14.88 -9.11 -4.34
N LEU A 45 -14.85 -10.10 -5.23
CA LEU A 45 -14.48 -9.91 -6.65
C LEU A 45 -15.47 -9.02 -7.40
N THR A 46 -16.75 -9.08 -7.02
CA THR A 46 -17.85 -8.32 -7.63
C THR A 46 -18.62 -7.46 -6.63
N THR A 47 -18.18 -7.44 -5.37
CA THR A 47 -18.86 -6.72 -4.28
C THR A 47 -18.16 -5.40 -3.99
N ALA A 48 -18.84 -4.28 -4.25
CA ALA A 48 -18.43 -2.97 -3.78
C ALA A 48 -18.74 -2.81 -2.30
N GLN A 49 -17.75 -2.41 -1.51
CA GLN A 49 -17.89 -2.16 -0.07
C GLN A 49 -18.51 -0.79 0.22
N CYS A 50 -18.29 0.19 -0.66
CA CYS A 50 -18.69 1.58 -0.48
C CYS A 50 -18.77 2.32 -1.82
N GLU A 51 -19.36 3.49 -1.78
CA GLU A 51 -19.11 4.54 -2.76
C GLU A 51 -17.87 5.33 -2.34
N SER A 52 -17.00 5.73 -3.28
CA SER A 52 -15.77 6.47 -2.98
C SER A 52 -15.45 7.49 -4.07
N LYS A 53 -14.89 8.63 -3.64
CA LYS A 53 -14.42 9.72 -4.51
C LYS A 53 -12.90 9.85 -4.50
N ILE A 54 -12.16 8.87 -3.94
CA ILE A 54 -10.72 9.00 -3.70
C ILE A 54 -9.93 8.53 -4.92
N THR A 55 -10.13 7.28 -5.33
CA THR A 55 -9.31 6.66 -6.39
C THR A 55 -10.20 6.00 -7.44
N TYR A 56 -9.91 6.30 -8.70
CA TYR A 56 -10.50 5.62 -9.84
C TYR A 56 -9.44 4.80 -10.59
N ILE A 57 -9.79 3.56 -10.90
CA ILE A 57 -8.95 2.64 -11.66
C ILE A 57 -9.74 2.07 -12.84
N ASP A 58 -9.17 2.19 -14.05
CA ASP A 58 -9.61 1.43 -15.22
C ASP A 58 -8.47 0.52 -15.67
N GLY A 59 -8.56 -0.74 -15.28
CA GLY A 59 -7.53 -1.72 -15.58
C GLY A 59 -7.42 -2.12 -17.06
N LYS A 60 -8.46 -1.85 -17.89
CA LYS A 60 -8.42 -2.10 -19.33
C LYS A 60 -7.64 -1.02 -20.06
N ASN A 61 -7.81 0.23 -19.65
CA ASN A 61 -7.24 1.39 -20.29
C ASN A 61 -5.98 1.92 -19.58
N SER A 62 -5.41 1.20 -18.60
CA SER A 62 -4.24 1.62 -17.82
C SER A 62 -4.41 2.98 -17.14
N ILE A 63 -5.60 3.24 -16.57
CA ILE A 63 -5.91 4.50 -15.91
C ILE A 63 -5.86 4.33 -14.40
N LEU A 64 -5.12 5.22 -13.73
CA LEU A 64 -5.16 5.44 -12.28
C LEU A 64 -5.29 6.94 -12.02
N ARG A 65 -6.27 7.34 -11.22
CA ARG A 65 -6.49 8.73 -10.84
C ARG A 65 -6.70 8.85 -9.34
N TYR A 66 -6.07 9.85 -8.72
CA TYR A 66 -6.38 10.27 -7.35
C TYR A 66 -7.20 11.55 -7.39
N ARG A 67 -8.40 11.53 -6.82
CA ARG A 67 -9.33 12.66 -6.84
C ARG A 67 -9.55 13.25 -8.25
N GLY A 68 -9.49 12.39 -9.27
CA GLY A 68 -9.64 12.78 -10.68
C GLY A 68 -8.33 13.13 -11.40
N TYR A 69 -7.23 13.42 -10.70
CA TYR A 69 -5.93 13.72 -11.30
C TYR A 69 -5.21 12.44 -11.75
N PRO A 70 -4.72 12.38 -13.02
CA PRO A 70 -3.94 11.24 -13.49
C PRO A 70 -2.66 11.04 -12.69
N ILE A 71 -2.32 9.78 -12.40
CA ILE A 71 -1.14 9.45 -11.59
C ILE A 71 0.17 9.94 -12.23
N GLU A 72 0.23 9.95 -13.56
CA GLU A 72 1.38 10.43 -14.32
C GLU A 72 1.62 11.92 -14.07
N GLN A 73 0.55 12.73 -14.08
CA GLN A 73 0.64 14.18 -13.81
C GLN A 73 1.05 14.45 -12.37
N LEU A 74 0.48 13.71 -11.42
CA LEU A 74 0.86 13.84 -10.01
C LEU A 74 2.32 13.45 -9.78
N CYS A 75 2.81 12.43 -10.45
CA CYS A 75 4.23 12.06 -10.37
C CYS A 75 5.16 13.04 -11.09
N ASP A 76 4.70 13.75 -12.10
CA ASP A 76 5.52 14.72 -12.83
C ASP A 76 5.58 16.07 -12.10
N GLN A 77 4.45 16.58 -11.63
CA GLN A 77 4.28 17.98 -11.21
C GLN A 77 4.12 18.17 -9.69
N SER A 78 3.89 17.10 -8.92
CA SER A 78 3.59 17.17 -7.49
C SER A 78 4.66 16.48 -6.66
N ASP A 79 4.56 16.56 -5.34
CA ASP A 79 5.33 15.76 -4.40
C ASP A 79 4.43 14.90 -3.49
N PHE A 80 5.06 14.09 -2.65
CA PHE A 80 4.33 13.16 -1.80
C PHE A 80 3.40 13.84 -0.79
N LEU A 81 3.80 14.97 -0.21
CA LEU A 81 2.97 15.68 0.78
C LEU A 81 1.81 16.41 0.11
N GLU A 82 2.01 16.97 -1.09
CA GLU A 82 0.92 17.57 -1.85
C GLU A 82 -0.12 16.51 -2.26
N VAL A 83 0.32 15.33 -2.70
CA VAL A 83 -0.59 14.21 -2.99
C VAL A 83 -1.29 13.71 -1.73
N ALA A 84 -0.60 13.67 -0.59
CA ALA A 84 -1.22 13.32 0.68
C ALA A 84 -2.31 14.32 1.10
N TRP A 85 -2.07 15.61 0.90
CA TRP A 85 -3.08 16.65 1.06
C TRP A 85 -4.28 16.43 0.13
N LEU A 86 -4.02 16.24 -1.17
CA LEU A 86 -5.05 16.00 -2.18
C LEU A 86 -5.96 14.82 -1.80
N LEU A 87 -5.37 13.70 -1.41
CA LEU A 87 -6.15 12.51 -0.99
C LEU A 87 -7.05 12.82 0.21
N ARG A 88 -6.51 13.54 1.21
CA ARG A 88 -7.21 13.87 2.44
C ARG A 88 -8.33 14.89 2.26
N HIS A 89 -8.09 15.96 1.47
CA HIS A 89 -8.97 17.12 1.35
C HIS A 89 -9.80 17.13 0.07
N GLY A 90 -9.42 16.36 -0.96
CA GLY A 90 -10.15 16.24 -2.22
C GLY A 90 -9.71 17.19 -3.32
N GLU A 91 -8.98 18.26 -2.97
CA GLU A 91 -8.45 19.28 -3.87
C GLU A 91 -6.97 19.54 -3.60
N LEU A 92 -6.22 20.00 -4.61
CA LEU A 92 -4.84 20.43 -4.43
C LEU A 92 -4.78 21.64 -3.49
N PRO A 93 -3.72 21.74 -2.65
CA PRO A 93 -3.59 22.86 -1.72
C PRO A 93 -3.24 24.17 -2.44
N SER A 94 -3.66 25.30 -1.87
CA SER A 94 -3.00 26.56 -2.17
C SER A 94 -1.59 26.59 -1.58
N GLN A 95 -0.73 27.51 -2.02
CA GLN A 95 0.62 27.64 -1.46
C GLN A 95 0.61 27.82 0.06
N GLU A 96 -0.28 28.67 0.58
CA GLU A 96 -0.42 28.90 2.03
C GLU A 96 -0.84 27.62 2.79
N GLN A 97 -1.79 26.86 2.23
CA GLN A 97 -2.23 25.59 2.82
C GLN A 97 -1.11 24.56 2.80
N TYR A 98 -0.35 24.49 1.73
CA TYR A 98 0.75 23.58 1.58
C TYR A 98 1.89 23.89 2.55
N ASP A 99 2.30 25.16 2.64
CA ASP A 99 3.36 25.61 3.56
C ASP A 99 2.99 25.32 5.02
N ARG A 100 1.72 25.56 5.39
CA ARG A 100 1.19 25.23 6.72
C ARG A 100 1.24 23.72 6.97
N PHE A 101 0.80 22.92 6.00
CA PHE A 101 0.80 21.47 6.12
C PHE A 101 2.21 20.89 6.28
N ILE A 102 3.19 21.36 5.51
CA ILE A 102 4.60 20.98 5.68
C ILE A 102 5.09 21.34 7.09
N SER A 103 4.78 22.56 7.54
CA SER A 103 5.14 23.01 8.89
C SER A 103 4.54 22.10 9.96
N ASP A 104 3.26 21.76 9.84
CA ASP A 104 2.56 20.89 10.76
C ASP A 104 3.16 19.47 10.81
N ILE A 105 3.47 18.90 9.65
CA ILE A 105 4.16 17.60 9.54
C ILE A 105 5.54 17.67 10.20
N ASN A 106 6.34 18.68 9.88
CA ASN A 106 7.70 18.81 10.40
C ASN A 106 7.73 18.95 11.92
N HIS A 107 6.88 19.79 12.50
CA HIS A 107 6.82 19.98 13.96
C HIS A 107 6.34 18.73 14.73
N ARG A 108 5.67 17.79 14.07
CA ARG A 108 5.19 16.55 14.68
C ARG A 108 6.04 15.32 14.37
N THR A 109 7.11 15.46 13.59
CA THR A 109 7.95 14.32 13.15
C THR A 109 8.74 13.68 14.29
N MET A 110 9.21 14.48 15.24
CA MET A 110 9.98 13.99 16.39
C MET A 110 9.08 13.12 17.29
N VAL A 111 9.63 12.00 17.75
CA VAL A 111 9.01 11.15 18.78
C VAL A 111 9.64 11.41 20.15
N GLY A 112 8.84 11.28 21.22
CA GLY A 112 9.35 11.42 22.59
C GLY A 112 10.30 10.28 22.99
N GLU A 113 11.11 10.47 24.02
CA GLU A 113 12.10 9.50 24.48
C GLU A 113 11.47 8.20 25.01
N ASP A 114 10.28 8.27 25.60
CA ASP A 114 9.55 7.07 26.04
C ASP A 114 9.14 6.23 24.83
N PHE A 115 8.68 6.87 23.74
CA PHE A 115 8.36 6.17 22.49
C PHE A 115 9.62 5.61 21.83
N ARG A 116 10.74 6.34 21.89
CA ARG A 116 12.02 5.85 21.41
C ARG A 116 12.51 4.64 22.21
N THR A 117 12.34 4.65 23.53
CA THR A 117 12.62 3.52 24.40
C THR A 117 11.75 2.32 24.06
N PHE A 118 10.46 2.54 23.85
CA PHE A 118 9.52 1.51 23.36
C PHE A 118 9.99 0.91 22.03
N MET A 119 10.38 1.72 21.04
CA MET A 119 10.94 1.24 19.78
C MET A 119 12.23 0.44 19.97
N GLY A 120 13.09 0.83 20.93
CA GLY A 120 14.31 0.15 21.28
C GLY A 120 14.12 -1.22 21.94
N SER A 121 12.93 -1.52 22.49
CA SER A 121 12.62 -2.80 23.14
C SER A 121 12.37 -3.95 22.17
N PHE A 122 12.05 -3.68 20.89
CA PHE A 122 11.84 -4.74 19.92
C PHE A 122 13.14 -5.49 19.60
N PRO A 123 13.08 -6.83 19.40
CA PRO A 123 14.23 -7.57 18.91
C PRO A 123 14.72 -7.05 17.56
N ARG A 124 16.04 -7.03 17.34
CA ARG A 124 16.61 -6.60 16.03
C ARG A 124 16.17 -7.47 14.86
N THR A 125 15.83 -8.72 15.13
CA THR A 125 15.33 -9.69 14.16
C THR A 125 13.83 -9.59 13.92
N ALA A 126 13.11 -8.73 14.66
CA ALA A 126 11.67 -8.57 14.47
C ALA A 126 11.33 -8.15 13.05
N HIS A 127 10.22 -8.67 12.52
CA HIS A 127 9.78 -8.31 11.17
C HIS A 127 9.36 -6.82 11.12
N PRO A 128 9.89 -6.02 10.18
CA PRO A 128 9.64 -4.58 10.11
C PRO A 128 8.17 -4.20 10.15
N MET A 129 7.31 -4.93 9.43
CA MET A 129 5.87 -4.65 9.39
C MET A 129 5.18 -4.87 10.73
N SER A 130 5.57 -5.88 11.49
CA SER A 130 5.02 -6.13 12.83
C SER A 130 5.41 -5.02 13.80
N VAL A 131 6.67 -4.55 13.72
CA VAL A 131 7.13 -3.41 14.53
C VAL A 131 6.38 -2.14 14.12
N MET A 132 6.22 -1.86 12.82
CA MET A 132 5.50 -0.70 12.32
C MET A 132 4.04 -0.68 12.78
N ALA A 133 3.32 -1.81 12.65
CA ALA A 133 1.94 -1.92 13.10
C ALA A 133 1.81 -1.67 14.61
N SER A 134 2.69 -2.28 15.40
CA SER A 134 2.73 -2.08 16.86
C SER A 134 3.02 -0.63 17.22
N ALA A 135 3.99 0.00 16.54
CA ALA A 135 4.37 1.37 16.77
C ALA A 135 3.25 2.37 16.43
N VAL A 136 2.61 2.20 15.27
CA VAL A 136 1.49 3.07 14.86
C VAL A 136 0.31 2.90 15.81
N ASN A 137 -0.02 1.67 16.22
CA ASN A 137 -1.09 1.45 17.20
C ASN A 137 -0.76 2.07 18.57
N ALA A 138 0.49 1.96 19.00
CA ALA A 138 0.94 2.52 20.28
C ALA A 138 0.81 4.05 20.32
N LEU A 139 0.88 4.77 19.18
CA LEU A 139 0.70 6.22 19.16
C LEU A 139 -0.60 6.66 19.85
N ALA A 140 -1.67 5.86 19.78
CA ALA A 140 -2.92 6.16 20.52
C ALA A 140 -2.72 6.29 22.04
N THR A 141 -1.76 5.59 22.60
CA THR A 141 -1.46 5.64 24.05
C THR A 141 -0.52 6.80 24.41
N PHE A 142 0.30 7.26 23.47
CA PHE A 142 1.18 8.42 23.66
C PHE A 142 0.51 9.74 23.31
N TYR A 143 -0.60 9.70 22.57
CA TYR A 143 -1.41 10.86 22.14
C TYR A 143 -2.90 10.63 22.42
N PRO A 144 -3.31 10.39 23.70
CA PRO A 144 -4.68 10.01 24.05
C PRO A 144 -5.72 11.07 23.68
N ASP A 145 -5.34 12.35 23.70
CA ASP A 145 -6.21 13.50 23.39
C ASP A 145 -6.48 13.65 21.88
N THR A 146 -6.09 12.67 21.06
CA THR A 146 -6.30 12.66 19.61
C THR A 146 -7.01 11.38 19.14
N THR A 147 -7.76 10.73 20.04
CA THR A 147 -8.40 9.44 19.75
C THR A 147 -9.93 9.52 19.58
N ASP A 148 -10.55 10.66 19.88
CA ASP A 148 -11.99 10.83 19.64
C ASP A 148 -12.26 11.07 18.14
N ILE A 149 -12.93 10.11 17.55
CA ILE A 149 -13.27 10.13 16.12
C ILE A 149 -14.43 11.06 15.78
N ASN A 150 -15.20 11.52 16.77
CA ASN A 150 -16.30 12.46 16.61
C ASN A 150 -15.83 13.91 16.69
N ASP A 151 -14.62 14.15 17.18
CA ASP A 151 -13.97 15.44 17.19
C ASP A 151 -13.09 15.59 15.92
N SER A 152 -13.48 16.51 15.03
CA SER A 152 -12.79 16.72 13.76
C SER A 152 -11.35 17.18 13.94
N ASP A 153 -11.07 18.00 14.97
CA ASP A 153 -9.74 18.54 15.22
C ASP A 153 -8.81 17.46 15.77
N GLN A 154 -9.31 16.60 16.66
CA GLN A 154 -8.56 15.44 17.13
C GLN A 154 -8.28 14.44 16.00
N LEU A 155 -9.25 14.21 15.12
CA LEU A 155 -9.06 13.34 13.97
C LEU A 155 -8.02 13.90 12.99
N ASP A 156 -8.03 15.22 12.79
CA ASP A 156 -7.05 15.91 11.95
C ASP A 156 -5.65 15.88 12.56
N GLU A 157 -5.55 16.06 13.85
CA GLU A 157 -4.30 15.95 14.59
C GLU A 157 -3.76 14.51 14.54
N ALA A 158 -4.59 13.50 14.79
CA ALA A 158 -4.19 12.09 14.66
C ALA A 158 -3.65 11.76 13.26
N ALA A 159 -4.32 12.22 12.21
CA ALA A 159 -3.89 12.03 10.84
C ALA A 159 -2.51 12.66 10.59
N THR A 160 -2.29 13.87 11.09
CA THR A 160 -1.02 14.60 10.96
C THR A 160 0.09 13.91 11.76
N ILE A 161 -0.18 13.44 12.98
CA ILE A 161 0.75 12.68 13.81
C ILE A 161 1.17 11.38 13.13
N ILE A 162 0.23 10.60 12.58
CA ILE A 162 0.56 9.35 11.90
C ILE A 162 1.46 9.62 10.71
N MET A 163 1.12 10.57 9.84
CA MET A 163 1.92 10.91 8.67
C MET A 163 3.32 11.41 9.04
N ALA A 164 3.42 12.29 10.02
CA ALA A 164 4.68 12.87 10.47
C ALA A 164 5.60 11.82 11.08
N LYS A 165 5.08 10.99 11.99
CA LYS A 165 5.87 10.02 12.75
C LYS A 165 6.16 8.74 11.99
N ALA A 166 5.38 8.41 10.96
CA ALA A 166 5.59 7.20 10.17
C ALA A 166 7.00 7.12 9.58
N ARG A 167 7.51 8.23 9.01
CA ARG A 167 8.89 8.26 8.47
C ARG A 167 9.95 8.04 9.55
N THR A 168 9.75 8.61 10.75
CA THR A 168 10.65 8.42 11.89
C THR A 168 10.59 6.98 12.41
N ILE A 169 9.39 6.41 12.53
CA ILE A 169 9.19 5.00 12.92
C ILE A 169 9.91 4.07 11.94
N VAL A 170 9.72 4.27 10.63
CA VAL A 170 10.34 3.42 9.60
C VAL A 170 11.86 3.55 9.62
N SER A 171 12.41 4.76 9.77
CA SER A 171 13.86 4.96 9.90
C SER A 171 14.42 4.29 11.17
N TYR A 172 13.69 4.35 12.29
CA TYR A 172 14.10 3.69 13.54
C TYR A 172 14.09 2.16 13.41
N ILE A 173 13.10 1.59 12.72
CA ILE A 173 13.07 0.17 12.39
C ILE A 173 14.30 -0.21 11.57
N PHE A 174 14.62 0.55 10.54
CA PHE A 174 15.78 0.30 9.67
C PHE A 174 17.08 0.33 10.46
N ARG A 175 17.32 1.37 11.25
CA ARG A 175 18.53 1.53 12.05
C ARG A 175 18.65 0.51 13.18
N ARG A 176 17.52 0.21 13.86
CA ARG A 176 17.49 -0.80 14.93
C ARG A 176 17.94 -2.17 14.43
N ARG A 177 17.53 -2.55 13.21
CA ARG A 177 17.93 -3.81 12.60
C ARG A 177 19.42 -3.88 12.29
N ARG A 178 20.06 -2.77 12.03
CA ARG A 178 21.48 -2.63 11.73
C ARG A 178 22.35 -2.38 12.96
N ASP A 179 21.72 -2.31 14.15
CA ASP A 179 22.39 -1.95 15.40
C ASP A 179 23.02 -0.55 15.38
N GLU A 180 22.36 0.37 14.70
CA GLU A 180 22.80 1.76 14.51
C GLU A 180 22.00 2.72 15.40
N PRO A 181 22.57 3.87 15.81
CA PRO A 181 21.86 4.89 16.57
C PRO A 181 20.65 5.44 15.81
N MET A 182 19.52 5.59 16.48
CA MET A 182 18.35 6.29 15.95
C MET A 182 18.65 7.79 15.82
N LEU A 183 18.44 8.38 14.65
CA LEU A 183 18.68 9.79 14.38
C LEU A 183 17.39 10.59 14.53
N TYR A 184 17.54 11.79 15.11
CA TYR A 184 16.43 12.74 15.19
C TYR A 184 16.13 13.36 13.81
N PRO A 185 14.87 13.75 13.55
CA PRO A 185 14.50 14.44 12.32
C PRO A 185 15.14 15.83 12.22
N ASP A 186 15.40 16.27 11.00
CA ASP A 186 15.90 17.60 10.66
C ASP A 186 14.80 18.37 9.92
N TYR A 187 14.24 19.38 10.57
CA TYR A 187 13.11 20.16 10.07
C TYR A 187 13.45 21.07 8.89
N SER A 188 14.74 21.30 8.61
CA SER A 188 15.18 22.08 7.46
C SER A 188 15.11 21.32 6.14
N ARG A 189 14.91 20.00 6.19
CA ARG A 189 14.90 19.12 5.03
C ARG A 189 13.48 18.73 4.59
N GLY A 190 13.32 18.44 3.30
CA GLY A 190 12.09 17.87 2.79
C GLY A 190 11.81 16.47 3.34
N TYR A 191 10.54 16.04 3.28
CA TYR A 191 10.04 14.79 3.87
C TYR A 191 10.86 13.55 3.50
N VAL A 192 11.14 13.37 2.21
CA VAL A 192 11.87 12.20 1.68
C VAL A 192 13.37 12.32 1.93
N ASP A 193 13.94 13.53 1.78
CA ASP A 193 15.36 13.77 2.02
C ASP A 193 15.73 13.53 3.49
N ASP A 194 14.93 14.04 4.43
CA ASP A 194 15.16 13.79 5.86
C ASP A 194 14.96 12.30 6.21
N PHE A 195 14.00 11.62 5.58
CA PHE A 195 13.83 10.18 5.76
C PHE A 195 15.08 9.40 5.33
N LEU A 196 15.66 9.72 4.17
CA LEU A 196 16.92 9.10 3.70
C LEU A 196 18.07 9.42 4.64
N ARG A 197 18.18 10.67 5.09
CA ARG A 197 19.17 11.07 6.09
C ARG A 197 19.01 10.28 7.39
N MET A 198 17.81 10.17 7.93
CA MET A 198 17.56 9.38 9.14
C MET A 198 17.90 7.90 8.95
N CYS A 199 17.78 7.35 7.75
CA CYS A 199 18.14 5.96 7.46
C CYS A 199 19.66 5.77 7.31
N PHE A 200 20.36 6.64 6.58
CA PHE A 200 21.71 6.37 6.09
C PHE A 200 22.82 7.26 6.65
N ALA A 201 22.49 8.40 7.26
CA ALA A 201 23.51 9.29 7.81
C ALA A 201 24.22 8.65 9.00
N VAL A 202 25.50 9.01 9.16
CA VAL A 202 26.26 8.74 10.38
C VAL A 202 26.41 10.04 11.17
N PRO A 203 26.37 10.00 12.54
CA PRO A 203 26.30 11.22 13.36
C PRO A 203 27.50 12.17 13.23
N TYR A 204 28.61 11.68 12.72
CA TYR A 204 29.91 12.42 12.70
C TYR A 204 30.32 12.86 11.28
N GLU A 205 29.48 12.62 10.26
CA GLU A 205 29.76 13.02 8.89
C GLU A 205 28.59 13.80 8.30
N PRO A 206 28.84 14.85 7.49
CA PRO A 206 27.79 15.47 6.70
C PRO A 206 27.12 14.45 5.77
N PHE A 207 25.81 14.50 5.68
CA PHE A 207 25.05 13.63 4.79
C PHE A 207 24.22 14.46 3.80
N GLU A 208 24.35 14.13 2.54
CA GLU A 208 23.53 14.67 1.47
C GLU A 208 22.95 13.52 0.66
N SER A 209 21.64 13.52 0.51
CA SER A 209 20.96 12.55 -0.35
C SER A 209 21.22 12.89 -1.83
N ASP A 210 21.48 11.88 -2.67
CA ASP A 210 21.46 12.13 -4.11
C ASP A 210 20.04 12.54 -4.53
N PRO A 211 19.88 13.67 -5.25
CA PRO A 211 18.55 14.15 -5.67
C PRO A 211 17.75 13.12 -6.48
N LEU A 212 18.43 12.25 -7.25
CA LEU A 212 17.76 11.19 -7.99
C LEU A 212 17.11 10.16 -7.04
N TYR A 213 17.75 9.82 -5.94
CA TYR A 213 17.19 8.92 -4.93
C TYR A 213 16.01 9.56 -4.19
N VAL A 214 16.12 10.84 -3.84
CA VAL A 214 15.01 11.59 -3.22
C VAL A 214 13.80 11.60 -4.15
N HIS A 215 14.01 11.93 -5.44
CA HIS A 215 12.93 11.96 -6.43
C HIS A 215 12.36 10.55 -6.68
N ALA A 216 13.20 9.54 -6.88
CA ALA A 216 12.76 8.18 -7.13
C ALA A 216 11.89 7.68 -5.96
N LEU A 217 12.38 7.79 -4.71
CA LEU A 217 11.61 7.37 -3.55
C LEU A 217 10.32 8.17 -3.40
N GLY A 218 10.35 9.49 -3.60
CA GLY A 218 9.15 10.33 -3.57
C GLY A 218 8.07 9.86 -4.55
N ARG A 219 8.46 9.49 -5.78
CA ARG A 219 7.53 8.95 -6.79
C ARG A 219 7.00 7.58 -6.40
N LEU A 220 7.85 6.72 -5.82
CA LEU A 220 7.38 5.43 -5.29
C LEU A 220 6.35 5.62 -4.17
N LEU A 221 6.52 6.59 -3.28
CA LEU A 221 5.53 6.91 -2.25
C LEU A 221 4.21 7.38 -2.87
N ILE A 222 4.25 8.23 -3.92
CA ILE A 222 3.06 8.73 -4.62
C ILE A 222 2.28 7.57 -5.27
N ILE A 223 2.95 6.71 -6.06
CA ILE A 223 2.26 5.62 -6.76
C ILE A 223 1.72 4.54 -5.84
N HIS A 224 2.15 4.52 -4.58
CA HIS A 224 1.64 3.64 -3.54
C HIS A 224 0.57 4.29 -2.65
N ALA A 225 0.31 5.61 -2.78
CA ALA A 225 -0.45 6.37 -1.80
C ALA A 225 -1.90 5.87 -1.64
N ASP A 226 -2.57 5.46 -2.71
CA ASP A 226 -3.86 4.75 -2.64
C ASP A 226 -4.02 3.78 -3.82
N HIS A 227 -4.93 2.84 -3.68
CA HIS A 227 -5.26 1.90 -4.77
C HIS A 227 -6.66 1.28 -4.51
N GLU A 228 -7.68 2.15 -4.42
CA GLU A 228 -9.09 1.75 -4.25
C GLU A 228 -9.29 0.81 -3.03
N GLN A 229 -10.24 -0.12 -3.10
CA GLN A 229 -10.58 -1.06 -2.03
C GLN A 229 -9.70 -2.32 -2.06
N ASN A 230 -8.38 -2.15 -2.09
CA ASN A 230 -7.45 -3.26 -1.87
C ASN A 230 -7.62 -3.86 -0.46
N CYS A 231 -7.04 -5.04 -0.22
CA CYS A 231 -7.22 -5.78 1.04
C CYS A 231 -6.95 -4.93 2.29
N SER A 232 -5.84 -4.19 2.35
CA SER A 232 -5.51 -3.38 3.53
C SER A 232 -6.45 -2.18 3.71
N THR A 233 -6.86 -1.53 2.62
CA THR A 233 -7.85 -0.44 2.67
C THR A 233 -9.20 -0.95 3.15
N SER A 234 -9.65 -2.11 2.68
CA SER A 234 -10.89 -2.74 3.16
C SER A 234 -10.83 -3.05 4.66
N VAL A 235 -9.69 -3.52 5.15
CA VAL A 235 -9.48 -3.77 6.59
C VAL A 235 -9.50 -2.47 7.40
N VAL A 236 -8.89 -1.37 6.92
CA VAL A 236 -8.97 -0.06 7.56
C VAL A 236 -10.42 0.41 7.69
N ARG A 237 -11.20 0.31 6.61
CA ARG A 237 -12.63 0.69 6.62
C ARG A 237 -13.46 -0.22 7.53
N ILE A 238 -13.20 -1.53 7.55
CA ILE A 238 -13.90 -2.47 8.44
C ILE A 238 -13.58 -2.16 9.90
N ALA A 239 -12.31 -1.96 10.25
CA ALA A 239 -11.90 -1.59 11.61
C ALA A 239 -12.51 -0.25 12.03
N GLY A 240 -12.44 0.75 11.15
CA GLY A 240 -13.01 2.07 11.37
C GLY A 240 -14.53 2.05 11.50
N SER A 241 -15.23 1.17 10.79
CA SER A 241 -16.69 1.04 10.86
C SER A 241 -17.19 0.59 12.25
N ALA A 242 -16.31 -0.01 13.05
CA ALA A 242 -16.56 -0.31 14.45
C ALA A 242 -16.21 0.86 15.40
N HIS A 243 -15.92 2.05 14.85
CA HIS A 243 -15.47 3.24 15.56
C HIS A 243 -14.14 3.06 16.30
N ALA A 244 -13.28 2.12 15.83
CA ALA A 244 -11.89 2.09 16.26
C ALA A 244 -11.19 3.39 15.84
N ASN A 245 -10.35 3.98 16.72
CA ASN A 245 -9.63 5.20 16.40
C ASN A 245 -8.71 5.05 15.19
N LEU A 246 -8.27 6.17 14.61
CA LEU A 246 -7.49 6.18 13.37
C LEU A 246 -6.18 5.40 13.49
N TYR A 247 -5.48 5.46 14.63
CA TYR A 247 -4.23 4.72 14.85
C TYR A 247 -4.46 3.21 14.74
N SER A 248 -5.50 2.70 15.41
CA SER A 248 -5.84 1.28 15.40
C SER A 248 -6.30 0.81 14.02
N ALA A 249 -7.08 1.63 13.32
CA ALA A 249 -7.53 1.31 11.96
C ALA A 249 -6.35 1.25 10.97
N VAL A 250 -5.43 2.22 11.02
CA VAL A 250 -4.22 2.24 10.18
C VAL A 250 -3.31 1.06 10.53
N ALA A 251 -3.12 0.74 11.81
CA ALA A 251 -2.35 -0.42 12.24
C ALA A 251 -2.94 -1.75 11.73
N ALA A 252 -4.27 -1.87 11.69
CA ALA A 252 -4.94 -3.02 11.08
C ALA A 252 -4.66 -3.11 9.58
N GLY A 253 -4.66 -1.97 8.87
CA GLY A 253 -4.24 -1.89 7.46
C GLY A 253 -2.79 -2.33 7.25
N ILE A 254 -1.86 -1.90 8.10
CA ILE A 254 -0.45 -2.31 8.06
C ILE A 254 -0.33 -3.83 8.25
N ASN A 255 -1.07 -4.41 9.20
CA ASN A 255 -1.09 -5.85 9.41
C ASN A 255 -1.61 -6.61 8.18
N ALA A 256 -2.69 -6.14 7.54
CA ALA A 256 -3.20 -6.76 6.32
C ALA A 256 -2.21 -6.63 5.15
N LEU A 257 -1.52 -5.49 5.03
CA LEU A 257 -0.50 -5.27 3.99
C LEU A 257 0.70 -6.20 4.16
N SER A 258 1.03 -6.63 5.40
CA SER A 258 2.15 -7.52 5.68
C SER A 258 2.01 -8.92 5.08
N GLY A 259 0.80 -9.29 4.67
CA GLY A 259 0.52 -10.62 4.10
C GLY A 259 1.22 -10.85 2.75
N PRO A 260 1.76 -12.06 2.50
CA PRO A 260 2.53 -12.35 1.28
C PRO A 260 1.70 -12.26 0.00
N LEU A 261 0.39 -12.34 0.07
CA LEU A 261 -0.52 -12.17 -1.07
C LEU A 261 -0.87 -10.70 -1.36
N HIS A 262 -0.40 -9.76 -0.54
CA HIS A 262 -0.66 -8.32 -0.69
C HIS A 262 0.66 -7.54 -0.85
N GLY A 263 1.33 -7.14 0.23
CA GLY A 263 2.50 -6.27 0.16
C GLY A 263 3.84 -6.96 -0.08
N GLY A 264 3.90 -8.30 -0.09
CA GLY A 264 5.14 -9.07 -0.24
C GLY A 264 5.61 -9.33 -1.68
N ALA A 265 4.91 -8.77 -2.69
CA ALA A 265 5.17 -9.10 -4.09
C ALA A 265 6.54 -8.60 -4.59
N ASN A 266 6.95 -7.39 -4.21
CA ASN A 266 8.25 -6.83 -4.60
C ASN A 266 9.45 -7.59 -4.01
N GLU A 267 9.33 -8.10 -2.78
CA GLU A 267 10.35 -8.98 -2.20
C GLU A 267 10.43 -10.31 -2.95
N ALA A 268 9.27 -10.88 -3.34
CA ALA A 268 9.21 -12.11 -4.11
C ALA A 268 9.86 -11.95 -5.49
N VAL A 269 9.66 -10.82 -6.16
CA VAL A 269 10.35 -10.48 -7.42
C VAL A 269 11.86 -10.48 -7.23
N LEU A 270 12.36 -9.76 -6.25
CA LEU A 270 13.81 -9.68 -6.01
C LEU A 270 14.42 -11.04 -5.69
N ARG A 271 13.72 -11.85 -4.87
CA ARG A 271 14.16 -13.22 -4.55
C ARG A 271 14.24 -14.09 -5.81
N GLN A 272 13.26 -13.97 -6.69
CA GLN A 272 13.25 -14.66 -7.98
C GLN A 272 14.40 -14.20 -8.89
N LEU A 273 14.62 -12.87 -9.05
CA LEU A 273 15.73 -12.35 -9.86
C LEU A 273 17.10 -12.83 -9.36
N LYS A 274 17.28 -12.89 -8.03
CA LYS A 274 18.47 -13.48 -7.41
C LYS A 274 18.59 -14.96 -7.74
N ALA A 275 17.51 -15.73 -7.64
CA ALA A 275 17.52 -17.15 -7.95
C ALA A 275 17.85 -17.41 -9.42
N ILE A 276 17.38 -16.59 -10.34
CA ILE A 276 17.75 -16.68 -11.78
C ILE A 276 19.24 -16.43 -11.93
N ARG A 277 19.76 -15.31 -11.42
CA ARG A 277 21.19 -14.96 -11.49
C ARG A 277 22.09 -16.06 -10.95
N ASP A 278 21.73 -16.61 -9.77
CA ASP A 278 22.56 -17.57 -9.03
C ASP A 278 22.42 -19.00 -9.58
N SER A 279 21.43 -19.27 -10.45
CA SER A 279 21.20 -20.60 -11.04
C SER A 279 22.21 -20.99 -12.12
N GLY A 280 22.91 -20.00 -12.70
CA GLY A 280 23.76 -20.20 -13.86
C GLY A 280 23.02 -20.46 -15.19
N LYS A 281 21.67 -20.48 -15.17
CA LYS A 281 20.84 -20.56 -16.37
C LYS A 281 20.63 -19.19 -16.99
N SER A 282 20.41 -19.15 -18.31
CA SER A 282 19.90 -17.95 -18.94
C SER A 282 18.48 -17.62 -18.48
N VAL A 283 18.08 -16.36 -18.57
CA VAL A 283 16.70 -15.93 -18.22
C VAL A 283 15.68 -16.67 -19.08
N LYS A 284 16.00 -16.92 -20.35
CA LYS A 284 15.13 -17.67 -21.27
C LYS A 284 14.92 -19.12 -20.80
N GLU A 285 15.98 -19.82 -20.42
CA GLU A 285 15.86 -21.20 -19.90
C GLU A 285 15.01 -21.24 -18.61
N PHE A 286 15.20 -20.28 -17.70
CA PHE A 286 14.36 -20.18 -16.51
C PHE A 286 12.88 -19.98 -16.86
N VAL A 287 12.59 -19.12 -17.83
CA VAL A 287 11.22 -18.85 -18.27
C VAL A 287 10.58 -20.09 -18.89
N GLU A 288 11.30 -20.82 -19.74
CA GLU A 288 10.80 -22.07 -20.34
C GLU A 288 10.55 -23.15 -19.29
N ASP A 289 11.44 -23.30 -18.32
CA ASP A 289 11.23 -24.21 -17.18
C ASP A 289 9.99 -23.82 -16.36
N ALA A 290 9.80 -22.52 -16.08
CA ALA A 290 8.64 -22.03 -15.36
C ALA A 290 7.34 -22.31 -16.12
N LYS A 291 7.30 -22.09 -17.43
CA LYS A 291 6.16 -22.42 -18.30
C LYS A 291 5.84 -23.92 -18.28
N ALA A 292 6.86 -24.76 -18.45
CA ALA A 292 6.72 -26.21 -18.48
C ALA A 292 6.16 -26.78 -17.18
N ASN A 293 6.54 -26.17 -16.04
CA ASN A 293 6.10 -26.60 -14.71
C ASN A 293 4.85 -25.85 -14.19
N GLY A 294 4.26 -24.96 -14.99
CA GLY A 294 3.12 -24.13 -14.57
C GLY A 294 3.44 -23.20 -13.38
N GLN A 295 4.71 -22.82 -13.22
CA GLN A 295 5.16 -21.95 -12.14
C GLN A 295 4.83 -20.49 -12.47
N ARG A 296 4.34 -19.76 -11.47
CA ARG A 296 4.07 -18.33 -11.61
C ARG A 296 5.38 -17.54 -11.51
N ILE A 297 5.59 -16.63 -12.45
CA ILE A 297 6.67 -15.64 -12.41
C ILE A 297 6.19 -14.40 -11.63
N SER A 298 6.89 -14.07 -10.55
CA SER A 298 6.57 -12.92 -9.71
C SER A 298 6.80 -11.61 -10.45
N GLY A 299 5.95 -10.61 -10.19
CA GLY A 299 6.04 -9.30 -10.83
C GLY A 299 5.39 -9.22 -12.20
N LEU A 300 4.86 -10.33 -12.74
CA LEU A 300 4.13 -10.36 -14.01
C LEU A 300 2.63 -10.57 -13.77
N GLY A 301 1.82 -9.74 -14.47
CA GLY A 301 0.36 -9.73 -14.37
C GLY A 301 -0.17 -8.98 -13.14
N HIS A 302 -1.43 -8.56 -13.21
CA HIS A 302 -2.12 -7.83 -12.15
C HIS A 302 -3.58 -8.26 -12.07
N ARG A 303 -4.19 -8.20 -10.85
CA ARG A 303 -5.61 -8.54 -10.68
C ARG A 303 -6.54 -7.56 -11.41
N VAL A 304 -6.19 -6.29 -11.40
CA VAL A 304 -7.00 -5.20 -11.96
C VAL A 304 -6.55 -4.87 -13.38
N TYR A 305 -5.27 -4.52 -13.58
CA TYR A 305 -4.75 -4.15 -14.90
C TYR A 305 -4.68 -5.36 -15.83
N LYS A 306 -5.34 -5.25 -16.99
CA LYS A 306 -5.29 -6.21 -18.11
C LYS A 306 -4.37 -5.71 -19.23
N SER A 307 -3.97 -4.47 -19.17
CA SER A 307 -2.94 -3.83 -19.95
C SER A 307 -1.76 -3.45 -19.02
N TYR A 308 -0.89 -2.56 -19.44
CA TYR A 308 0.27 -2.16 -18.65
C TYR A 308 -0.14 -1.36 -17.41
N ASP A 309 0.46 -1.65 -16.25
CA ASP A 309 0.24 -0.91 -15.01
C ASP A 309 0.88 0.50 -15.12
N PRO A 310 0.13 1.61 -15.05
CA PRO A 310 0.69 2.95 -15.22
C PRO A 310 1.76 3.29 -14.20
N ARG A 311 1.69 2.70 -13.01
CA ARG A 311 2.71 2.84 -11.95
C ARG A 311 4.04 2.17 -12.34
N ALA A 312 3.97 1.06 -13.08
CA ALA A 312 5.15 0.34 -13.56
C ALA A 312 5.96 1.20 -14.54
N ALA A 313 5.31 1.94 -15.44
CA ALA A 313 6.00 2.86 -16.35
C ALA A 313 6.78 3.95 -15.60
N ILE A 314 6.17 4.53 -14.56
CA ILE A 314 6.81 5.53 -13.71
C ILE A 314 8.02 4.93 -12.98
N ALA A 315 7.85 3.79 -12.31
CA ALA A 315 8.92 3.13 -11.59
C ALA A 315 10.07 2.73 -12.53
N LYS A 316 9.76 2.16 -13.71
CA LYS A 316 10.75 1.82 -14.74
C LYS A 316 11.60 3.01 -15.14
N SER A 317 10.98 4.16 -15.43
CA SER A 317 11.71 5.37 -15.85
C SER A 317 12.74 5.83 -14.81
N TYR A 318 12.43 5.72 -13.52
CA TYR A 318 13.39 6.05 -12.45
C TYR A 318 14.48 4.99 -12.29
N LEU A 319 14.14 3.71 -12.44
CA LEU A 319 15.15 2.65 -12.43
C LEU A 319 16.16 2.83 -13.56
N GLU A 320 15.72 3.16 -14.77
CA GLU A 320 16.59 3.44 -15.93
C GLU A 320 17.50 4.64 -15.66
N LYS A 321 16.97 5.75 -15.09
CA LYS A 321 17.77 6.90 -14.68
C LYS A 321 18.85 6.54 -13.65
N ILE A 322 18.50 5.71 -12.66
CA ILE A 322 19.44 5.22 -11.65
C ILE A 322 20.53 4.38 -12.32
N MET A 323 20.17 3.46 -13.21
CA MET A 323 21.13 2.59 -13.88
C MET A 323 22.05 3.35 -14.85
N THR A 324 21.54 4.39 -15.53
CA THR A 324 22.39 5.27 -16.35
C THR A 324 23.48 5.97 -15.52
N ARG A 325 23.22 6.21 -14.22
CA ARG A 325 24.17 6.81 -13.28
C ARG A 325 24.84 5.79 -12.35
N ALA A 326 24.77 4.50 -12.68
CA ALA A 326 25.23 3.43 -11.80
C ALA A 326 26.68 3.58 -11.32
N ASP A 327 27.59 4.06 -12.19
CA ASP A 327 28.99 4.31 -11.84
C ASP A 327 29.14 5.50 -10.86
N THR A 328 28.45 6.61 -11.15
CA THR A 328 28.45 7.81 -10.30
C THR A 328 27.83 7.51 -8.93
N LEU A 329 26.77 6.73 -8.90
CA LEU A 329 26.09 6.29 -7.69
C LEU A 329 26.80 5.14 -6.97
N LYS A 330 27.90 4.63 -7.55
CA LYS A 330 28.71 3.52 -7.02
C LYS A 330 27.87 2.27 -6.70
N LEU A 331 26.91 1.95 -7.58
CA LEU A 331 26.07 0.78 -7.37
C LEU A 331 26.91 -0.51 -7.37
N PRO A 332 26.67 -1.41 -6.40
CA PRO A 332 27.34 -2.71 -6.36
C PRO A 332 27.14 -3.50 -7.65
N ALA A 333 28.14 -4.29 -8.05
CA ALA A 333 28.06 -5.14 -9.24
C ALA A 333 26.84 -6.10 -9.18
N ASP A 334 26.55 -6.62 -8.02
CA ASP A 334 25.39 -7.50 -7.77
C ASP A 334 24.04 -6.84 -8.10
N GLU A 335 23.86 -5.56 -7.78
CA GLU A 335 22.63 -4.83 -8.11
C GLU A 335 22.51 -4.57 -9.59
N ARG A 336 23.63 -4.26 -10.27
CA ARG A 336 23.68 -4.12 -11.74
C ARG A 336 23.34 -5.43 -12.45
N ALA A 337 23.85 -6.56 -11.94
CA ALA A 337 23.53 -7.87 -12.48
C ALA A 337 22.04 -8.22 -12.33
N LEU A 338 21.42 -7.87 -11.20
CA LEU A 338 19.98 -8.07 -11.01
C LEU A 338 19.15 -7.23 -11.97
N PHE A 339 19.58 -6.00 -12.26
CA PHE A 339 18.92 -5.17 -13.25
C PHE A 339 18.99 -5.77 -14.66
N GLN A 340 20.16 -6.33 -15.06
CA GLN A 340 20.29 -7.02 -16.35
C GLN A 340 19.31 -8.19 -16.47
N VAL A 341 19.25 -9.05 -15.44
CA VAL A 341 18.27 -10.15 -15.37
C VAL A 341 16.83 -9.64 -15.48
N ALA A 342 16.51 -8.54 -14.81
CA ALA A 342 15.18 -7.95 -14.88
C ALA A 342 14.87 -7.41 -16.28
N THR A 343 15.81 -6.76 -16.94
CA THR A 343 15.64 -6.23 -18.31
C THR A 343 15.40 -7.36 -19.31
N GLU A 344 16.18 -8.45 -19.25
CA GLU A 344 15.98 -9.62 -20.10
C GLU A 344 14.62 -10.30 -19.84
N LEU A 345 14.24 -10.43 -18.57
CA LEU A 345 12.94 -11.01 -18.20
C LEU A 345 11.78 -10.15 -18.69
N GLU A 346 11.89 -8.83 -18.58
CA GLU A 346 10.92 -7.88 -19.12
C GLU A 346 10.78 -8.02 -20.64
N GLU A 347 11.91 -8.04 -21.36
CA GLU A 347 11.91 -8.20 -22.82
C GLU A 347 11.20 -9.49 -23.25
N ILE A 348 11.45 -10.59 -22.56
CA ILE A 348 10.74 -11.86 -22.81
C ILE A 348 9.26 -11.70 -22.52
N ALA A 349 8.87 -11.11 -21.37
CA ALA A 349 7.47 -10.96 -20.99
C ALA A 349 6.65 -10.08 -21.95
N LEU A 350 7.30 -9.09 -22.59
CA LEU A 350 6.65 -8.19 -23.54
C LEU A 350 6.53 -8.77 -24.96
N ASN A 351 7.34 -9.78 -25.33
CA ASN A 351 7.42 -10.30 -26.69
C ASN A 351 6.97 -11.76 -26.84
N ASP A 352 6.94 -12.54 -25.78
CA ASP A 352 6.56 -13.95 -25.82
C ASP A 352 5.03 -14.11 -25.74
N GLU A 353 4.46 -14.81 -26.70
CA GLU A 353 3.02 -15.05 -26.86
C GLU A 353 2.36 -15.64 -25.62
N TYR A 354 3.07 -16.47 -24.83
CA TYR A 354 2.56 -17.02 -23.57
C TYR A 354 2.16 -15.93 -22.58
N PHE A 355 2.96 -14.88 -22.46
CA PHE A 355 2.69 -13.76 -21.54
C PHE A 355 1.71 -12.76 -22.15
N VAL A 356 1.91 -12.40 -23.41
CA VAL A 356 1.08 -11.40 -24.12
C VAL A 356 -0.37 -11.86 -24.21
N SER A 357 -0.63 -13.11 -24.62
CA SER A 357 -2.01 -13.63 -24.71
C SER A 357 -2.72 -13.77 -23.37
N ARG A 358 -1.96 -13.83 -22.27
CA ARG A 358 -2.47 -13.91 -20.88
C ARG A 358 -2.45 -12.58 -20.13
N HIS A 359 -2.07 -11.50 -20.78
CA HIS A 359 -1.92 -10.17 -20.18
C HIS A 359 -0.98 -10.16 -18.96
N LEU A 360 0.13 -10.91 -19.02
CA LEU A 360 1.10 -11.03 -17.93
C LEU A 360 2.24 -10.01 -18.11
N TYR A 361 1.90 -8.74 -18.14
CA TYR A 361 2.86 -7.65 -18.25
C TYR A 361 3.53 -7.35 -16.90
N PRO A 362 4.77 -6.78 -16.89
CA PRO A 362 5.41 -6.31 -15.67
C PRO A 362 4.52 -5.31 -14.92
N ASN A 363 4.33 -5.54 -13.62
CA ASN A 363 3.58 -4.66 -12.73
C ASN A 363 4.52 -3.76 -11.91
N VAL A 364 3.97 -2.90 -11.05
CA VAL A 364 4.75 -1.97 -10.24
C VAL A 364 5.79 -2.67 -9.36
N ASP A 365 5.48 -3.84 -8.81
CA ASP A 365 6.36 -4.58 -7.91
C ASP A 365 7.61 -5.13 -8.62
N PHE A 366 7.55 -5.29 -9.96
CA PHE A 366 8.67 -5.73 -10.76
C PHE A 366 9.87 -4.76 -10.68
N TYR A 367 9.60 -3.45 -10.57
CA TYR A 367 10.65 -2.42 -10.60
C TYR A 367 10.98 -1.85 -9.23
N THR A 368 9.99 -1.75 -8.33
CA THR A 368 10.15 -1.01 -7.06
C THR A 368 11.21 -1.61 -6.15
N GLY A 369 11.28 -2.95 -6.09
CA GLY A 369 12.30 -3.64 -5.29
C GLY A 369 13.73 -3.35 -5.75
N LEU A 370 13.97 -3.21 -7.06
CA LEU A 370 15.26 -2.85 -7.61
C LEU A 370 15.67 -1.41 -7.26
N ILE A 371 14.70 -0.48 -7.29
CA ILE A 371 14.95 0.91 -6.87
C ILE A 371 15.29 0.97 -5.37
N TYR A 372 14.52 0.29 -4.52
CA TYR A 372 14.81 0.25 -3.09
C TYR A 372 16.20 -0.34 -2.79
N ARG A 373 16.60 -1.38 -3.54
CA ARG A 373 17.95 -1.94 -3.44
C ARG A 373 19.02 -0.95 -3.88
N ALA A 374 18.82 -0.25 -4.99
CA ALA A 374 19.76 0.74 -5.49
C ALA A 374 19.96 1.91 -4.48
N ILE A 375 18.91 2.30 -3.77
CA ILE A 375 18.98 3.30 -2.68
C ILE A 375 19.74 2.76 -1.46
N GLY A 376 19.73 1.42 -1.23
CA GLY A 376 20.43 0.78 -0.11
C GLY A 376 19.52 0.08 0.93
N PHE A 377 18.24 -0.05 0.66
CA PHE A 377 17.31 -0.75 1.57
C PHE A 377 17.40 -2.27 1.44
N ASP A 378 17.31 -2.96 2.57
CA ASP A 378 17.18 -4.41 2.61
C ASP A 378 15.78 -4.86 2.14
N PRO A 379 15.66 -6.04 1.49
CA PRO A 379 14.36 -6.54 1.02
C PRO A 379 13.29 -6.60 2.10
N SER A 380 13.65 -6.90 3.35
CA SER A 380 12.73 -6.92 4.49
C SER A 380 12.06 -5.57 4.80
N MET A 381 12.60 -4.46 4.28
CA MET A 381 12.04 -3.12 4.45
C MET A 381 11.03 -2.74 3.35
N PHE A 382 10.95 -3.48 2.25
CA PHE A 382 10.18 -3.08 1.07
C PHE A 382 8.70 -2.86 1.36
N THR A 383 8.07 -3.82 2.04
CA THR A 383 6.66 -3.68 2.41
C THR A 383 6.44 -2.54 3.41
N THR A 384 7.44 -2.24 4.25
CA THR A 384 7.39 -1.11 5.20
C THR A 384 7.47 0.24 4.47
N LEU A 385 8.29 0.33 3.41
CA LEU A 385 8.34 1.51 2.53
C LEU A 385 7.04 1.67 1.75
N PHE A 386 6.46 0.57 1.28
CA PHE A 386 5.13 0.56 0.70
C PHE A 386 4.08 1.09 1.69
N ALA A 387 4.08 0.59 2.92
CA ALA A 387 3.16 1.05 3.97
C ALA A 387 3.31 2.56 4.24
N LEU A 388 4.56 3.08 4.29
CA LEU A 388 4.82 4.50 4.44
C LEU A 388 4.12 5.32 3.33
N GLY A 389 4.22 4.87 2.09
CA GLY A 389 3.52 5.51 0.96
C GLY A 389 2.01 5.40 1.07
N ARG A 390 1.45 4.29 1.59
CA ARG A 390 0.01 4.03 1.63
C ARG A 390 -0.74 4.74 2.77
N ILE A 391 -0.06 5.22 3.79
CA ILE A 391 -0.68 5.89 4.95
C ILE A 391 -1.66 7.01 4.54
N PRO A 392 -1.35 7.95 3.62
CA PRO A 392 -2.29 8.99 3.22
C PRO A 392 -3.60 8.42 2.66
N GLY A 393 -3.52 7.37 1.84
CA GLY A 393 -4.68 6.67 1.30
C GLY A 393 -5.56 6.06 2.39
N TRP A 394 -4.96 5.34 3.34
CA TRP A 394 -5.71 4.77 4.47
C TRP A 394 -6.39 5.84 5.31
N ILE A 395 -5.72 6.96 5.57
CA ILE A 395 -6.30 8.11 6.29
C ILE A 395 -7.49 8.69 5.51
N ALA A 396 -7.33 8.92 4.19
CA ALA A 396 -8.40 9.44 3.35
C ALA A 396 -9.61 8.50 3.30
N GLN A 397 -9.38 7.20 3.14
CA GLN A 397 -10.40 6.15 3.12
C GLN A 397 -11.15 6.04 4.44
N TYR A 398 -10.44 6.14 5.56
CA TYR A 398 -11.04 6.16 6.89
C TYR A 398 -11.93 7.39 7.10
N ARG A 399 -11.46 8.57 6.72
CA ARG A 399 -12.21 9.83 6.85
C ARG A 399 -13.45 9.84 5.96
N GLU A 400 -13.32 9.37 4.71
CA GLU A 400 -14.47 9.26 3.80
C GLU A 400 -15.53 8.31 4.37
N MET A 401 -15.11 7.18 4.94
CA MET A 401 -16.01 6.24 5.60
C MET A 401 -16.76 6.89 6.78
N LEU A 402 -16.09 7.65 7.62
CA LEU A 402 -16.75 8.34 8.76
C LEU A 402 -17.72 9.43 8.30
N ALA A 403 -17.41 10.10 7.20
CA ALA A 403 -18.25 11.15 6.63
C ALA A 403 -19.47 10.63 5.86
N ASP A 404 -19.52 9.34 5.50
CA ASP A 404 -20.64 8.73 4.79
C ASP A 404 -21.76 8.36 5.78
N PRO A 405 -22.94 9.02 5.71
CA PRO A 405 -24.07 8.73 6.60
C PRO A 405 -24.64 7.32 6.43
N ASN A 406 -24.31 6.64 5.33
CA ASN A 406 -24.75 5.27 5.05
C ASN A 406 -23.81 4.22 5.65
N THR A 407 -22.68 4.63 6.18
CA THR A 407 -21.73 3.71 6.82
C THR A 407 -22.38 2.95 7.96
N LYS A 408 -22.17 1.65 7.97
CA LYS A 408 -22.60 0.74 9.03
C LYS A 408 -21.43 -0.13 9.44
N ILE A 409 -21.48 -0.64 10.67
CA ILE A 409 -20.50 -1.61 11.14
C ILE A 409 -20.38 -2.79 10.16
N GLY A 410 -19.17 -3.05 9.69
CA GLY A 410 -18.86 -4.13 8.77
C GLY A 410 -19.10 -5.50 9.42
N ARG A 411 -20.18 -6.16 9.03
CA ARG A 411 -20.56 -7.49 9.52
C ARG A 411 -21.03 -8.35 8.32
N PRO A 412 -20.12 -9.00 7.60
CA PRO A 412 -20.47 -9.90 6.53
C PRO A 412 -21.38 -11.04 7.00
N ARG A 413 -22.16 -11.61 6.07
CA ARG A 413 -22.95 -12.80 6.31
C ARG A 413 -22.14 -14.03 5.97
N GLN A 414 -22.62 -15.20 6.42
CA GLN A 414 -22.10 -16.49 6.03
C GLN A 414 -23.23 -17.41 5.59
N VAL A 415 -22.94 -18.31 4.67
CA VAL A 415 -23.78 -19.48 4.39
C VAL A 415 -23.31 -20.59 5.32
N TYR A 416 -24.17 -20.95 6.28
CA TYR A 416 -23.81 -21.98 7.24
C TYR A 416 -24.03 -23.39 6.63
N THR A 417 -22.98 -24.17 6.56
CA THR A 417 -22.99 -25.55 6.01
C THR A 417 -22.57 -26.60 7.03
N GLY A 418 -22.52 -26.25 8.31
CA GLY A 418 -22.19 -27.15 9.40
C GLY A 418 -23.38 -28.01 9.87
N TYR A 419 -23.17 -28.70 10.97
CA TYR A 419 -24.24 -29.48 11.58
C TYR A 419 -25.40 -28.58 12.03
N THR A 420 -26.63 -29.11 11.95
CA THR A 420 -27.81 -28.52 12.60
C THR A 420 -27.67 -28.62 14.13
N LYS A 421 -28.72 -28.72 14.89
CA LYS A 421 -28.66 -28.89 16.34
C LYS A 421 -27.96 -30.24 16.68
N ARG A 422 -27.00 -30.20 17.58
CA ARG A 422 -26.41 -31.38 18.21
C ARG A 422 -26.51 -31.21 19.73
N ASP A 423 -26.89 -32.26 20.41
CA ASP A 423 -26.90 -32.26 21.88
C ASP A 423 -25.45 -32.49 22.39
N TYR A 424 -25.16 -31.91 23.55
CA TYR A 424 -23.89 -32.13 24.22
C TYR A 424 -23.79 -33.55 24.72
N ILE A 425 -22.69 -34.19 24.41
CA ILE A 425 -22.34 -35.52 24.91
C ILE A 425 -21.29 -35.34 26.01
N PRO A 426 -21.51 -35.82 27.27
CA PRO A 426 -20.51 -35.76 28.33
C PRO A 426 -19.19 -36.43 27.94
N MET A 427 -18.06 -36.03 28.57
CA MET A 427 -16.74 -36.51 28.19
C MET A 427 -16.62 -38.03 28.32
N GLU A 428 -17.24 -38.57 29.33
CA GLU A 428 -17.26 -40.02 29.64
C GLU A 428 -18.09 -40.84 28.63
N GLU A 429 -18.88 -40.19 27.79
CA GLU A 429 -19.73 -40.84 26.77
C GLU A 429 -19.25 -40.62 25.33
N ARG A 430 -18.09 -40.00 25.12
CA ARG A 430 -17.54 -39.67 23.78
C ARG A 430 -16.69 -40.79 23.22
#